data_4fbd1a840ee45cb5c94175aaf9b03ca8
#
_entry.id   4fbd1a840ee45cb5c94175aaf9b03ca8
#
_cell.length_a   1.000
_cell.length_b   1.000
_cell.length_c   1.000
_cell.angle_alpha   90.00
_cell.angle_beta   90.00
_cell.angle_gamma   90.00
#
_symmetry.space_group_name_H-M   'P 1'
#
loop_
_entity.id
_entity.type
_entity.pdbx_description
1 polymer ?
#
loop_
_entity_poly.entity_id
_entity_poly.type
_entity_poly.pdbx_seq_one_letter_code
_entity_poly.pdbx_strand_id
1 'polypeptide(L)'
;AAGVENPDATDILRLAGCNRVFQFHNVLGEAMARRVVRSSQRASIMGRFGRLVVAEAPVMHSSLAGKTLLDCSLRERTGINVVGVWDRGAFQLPGPHTMFTESSVLVVAGTEKQVRTFDRLISEPEKAEMENVPVVILGGGRVGLAVARNLARRKIPAVIVDRQPHINSGAIPHVHGDAADLAVLEKAGIRKTRTINIPMRRVNP
;
A
#
# COMPACT_ATOMS: atom_id res chain seq x y z
N ALA A 1 27.51 10.09 -5.40
CA ALA A 1 26.13 10.22 -4.92
C ALA A 1 26.15 10.53 -3.43
N ALA A 2 25.27 11.41 -2.98
CA ALA A 2 25.15 11.78 -1.57
C ALA A 2 23.68 11.74 -1.13
N GLY A 3 23.45 11.35 0.13
CA GLY A 3 22.15 11.44 0.78
C GLY A 3 22.07 12.71 1.63
N VAL A 4 20.93 13.39 1.64
CA VAL A 4 20.73 14.61 2.39
C VAL A 4 19.38 14.57 3.13
N GLU A 5 19.40 14.99 4.40
CA GLU A 5 18.19 15.12 5.20
C GLU A 5 17.61 16.55 5.10
N ASN A 6 18.45 17.56 4.98
CA ASN A 6 18.06 18.95 4.81
C ASN A 6 17.98 19.31 3.32
N PRO A 7 16.81 19.74 2.79
CA PRO A 7 16.66 20.19 1.40
C PRO A 7 17.65 21.27 0.98
N ASP A 8 17.97 22.20 1.90
CA ASP A 8 18.84 23.34 1.62
C ASP A 8 20.30 22.93 1.36
N ALA A 9 20.72 21.74 1.84
CA ALA A 9 22.04 21.19 1.56
C ALA A 9 22.17 20.59 0.14
N THR A 10 21.08 20.48 -0.61
CA THR A 10 21.09 19.87 -1.95
C THR A 10 21.96 20.65 -2.92
N ASP A 11 21.86 21.97 -2.90
CA ASP A 11 22.62 22.82 -3.80
C ASP A 11 24.10 22.88 -3.43
N ILE A 12 24.40 22.88 -2.13
CA ILE A 12 25.78 22.80 -1.63
C ILE A 12 26.46 21.51 -2.10
N LEU A 13 25.75 20.38 -2.01
CA LEU A 13 26.30 19.09 -2.45
C LEU A 13 26.49 19.02 -3.96
N ARG A 14 25.61 19.66 -4.74
CA ARG A 14 25.78 19.77 -6.19
C ARG A 14 26.99 20.62 -6.55
N LEU A 15 27.18 21.77 -5.90
CA LEU A 15 28.34 22.62 -6.05
C LEU A 15 29.64 21.91 -5.65
N ALA A 16 29.60 21.02 -4.65
CA ALA A 16 30.71 20.16 -4.26
C ALA A 16 30.97 18.98 -5.22
N GLY A 17 30.31 18.92 -6.40
CA GLY A 17 30.53 17.92 -7.44
C GLY A 17 29.73 16.65 -7.31
N CYS A 18 28.69 16.60 -6.46
CA CYS A 18 27.81 15.44 -6.39
C CYS A 18 26.87 15.34 -7.60
N ASN A 19 27.05 14.33 -8.45
CA ASN A 19 26.22 14.07 -9.63
C ASN A 19 24.79 13.59 -9.30
N ARG A 20 24.59 13.01 -8.11
CA ARG A 20 23.29 12.56 -7.62
C ARG A 20 23.13 12.87 -6.13
N VAL A 21 22.07 13.61 -5.79
CA VAL A 21 21.69 13.91 -4.42
C VAL A 21 20.32 13.29 -4.16
N PHE A 22 20.23 12.48 -3.11
CA PHE A 22 19.00 11.81 -2.70
C PHE A 22 18.46 12.47 -1.42
N GLN A 23 17.26 12.99 -1.51
CA GLN A 23 16.50 13.42 -0.33
C GLN A 23 15.77 12.22 0.26
N PHE A 24 16.30 11.69 1.34
CA PHE A 24 15.85 10.43 1.95
C PHE A 24 14.35 10.43 2.27
N HIS A 25 13.82 11.52 2.80
CA HIS A 25 12.40 11.66 3.11
C HIS A 25 11.51 11.60 1.87
N ASN A 26 11.96 12.08 0.72
CA ASN A 26 11.20 11.99 -0.54
C ASN A 26 11.20 10.56 -1.09
N VAL A 27 12.35 9.88 -1.05
CA VAL A 27 12.45 8.47 -1.49
C VAL A 27 11.56 7.59 -0.63
N LEU A 28 11.61 7.77 0.70
CA LEU A 28 10.79 7.02 1.63
C LEU A 28 9.30 7.35 1.45
N GLY A 29 8.95 8.63 1.34
CA GLY A 29 7.58 9.08 1.11
C GLY A 29 6.99 8.54 -0.19
N GLU A 30 7.78 8.48 -1.26
CA GLU A 30 7.35 7.86 -2.52
C GLU A 30 7.15 6.35 -2.38
N ALA A 31 8.07 5.65 -1.72
CA ALA A 31 7.96 4.22 -1.49
C ALA A 31 6.72 3.86 -0.66
N MET A 32 6.43 4.64 0.39
CA MET A 32 5.24 4.47 1.22
C MET A 32 3.95 4.78 0.43
N ALA A 33 3.91 5.87 -0.33
CA ALA A 33 2.77 6.20 -1.18
C ALA A 33 2.52 5.13 -2.26
N ARG A 34 3.57 4.55 -2.83
CA ARG A 34 3.43 3.41 -3.77
C ARG A 34 2.81 2.19 -3.10
N ARG A 35 3.09 1.91 -1.83
CA ARG A 35 2.46 0.81 -1.09
C ARG A 35 0.98 1.04 -0.88
N VAL A 36 0.58 2.27 -0.55
CA VAL A 36 -0.83 2.66 -0.45
C VAL A 36 -1.57 2.45 -1.77
N VAL A 37 -0.96 2.87 -2.88
CA VAL A 37 -1.53 2.68 -4.24
C VAL A 37 -1.59 1.20 -4.61
N ARG A 38 -0.58 0.42 -4.20
CA ARG A 38 -0.58 -1.04 -4.42
C ARG A 38 -1.57 -1.78 -3.54
N SER A 39 -2.10 -1.16 -2.48
CA SER A 39 -3.21 -1.76 -1.71
C SER A 39 -4.49 -1.87 -2.54
N SER A 40 -4.60 -1.15 -3.67
CA SER A 40 -5.62 -1.39 -4.70
C SER A 40 -5.26 -2.55 -5.65
N GLN A 41 -4.00 -2.99 -5.69
CA GLN A 41 -3.55 -4.22 -6.34
C GLN A 41 -3.30 -5.25 -5.25
N ARG A 42 -4.15 -6.25 -5.18
CA ARG A 42 -4.04 -7.32 -4.16
C ARG A 42 -2.94 -8.31 -4.50
N ALA A 43 -2.69 -8.54 -5.81
CA ALA A 43 -1.65 -9.45 -6.25
C ALA A 43 -0.27 -8.78 -6.26
N SER A 44 0.58 -9.16 -5.30
CA SER A 44 1.97 -8.71 -5.18
C SER A 44 2.91 -9.67 -5.90
N ILE A 45 3.67 -9.18 -6.89
CA ILE A 45 4.60 -10.03 -7.64
C ILE A 45 5.79 -10.39 -6.75
N MET A 46 6.00 -11.70 -6.52
CA MET A 46 7.12 -12.26 -5.79
C MET A 46 8.34 -12.51 -6.70
N GLY A 47 8.11 -12.91 -7.95
CA GLY A 47 9.18 -13.22 -8.89
C GLY A 47 8.73 -13.30 -10.34
N ARG A 48 9.72 -13.16 -11.25
CA ARG A 48 9.55 -13.25 -12.70
C ARG A 48 10.59 -14.21 -13.26
N PHE A 49 10.13 -15.20 -14.02
CA PHE A 49 10.96 -16.24 -14.63
C PHE A 49 10.61 -16.35 -16.12
N GLY A 50 11.25 -15.49 -16.93
CA GLY A 50 10.87 -15.35 -18.33
C GLY A 50 9.42 -14.84 -18.47
N ARG A 51 8.54 -15.64 -19.04
CA ARG A 51 7.11 -15.32 -19.20
C ARG A 51 6.27 -15.69 -17.97
N LEU A 52 6.83 -16.50 -17.05
CA LEU A 52 6.14 -16.90 -15.83
C LEU A 52 6.29 -15.82 -14.76
N VAL A 53 5.19 -15.44 -14.17
CA VAL A 53 5.10 -14.53 -13.01
C VAL A 53 4.50 -15.31 -11.85
N VAL A 54 5.14 -15.23 -10.70
CA VAL A 54 4.62 -15.75 -9.43
C VAL A 54 4.22 -14.55 -8.57
N ALA A 55 3.03 -14.58 -8.04
CA ALA A 55 2.50 -13.51 -7.19
C ALA A 55 1.79 -14.08 -5.97
N GLU A 56 1.75 -13.30 -4.90
CA GLU A 56 0.93 -13.58 -3.72
C GLU A 56 -0.27 -12.62 -3.68
N ALA A 57 -1.40 -13.10 -3.18
CA ALA A 57 -2.61 -12.32 -3.05
C ALA A 57 -3.39 -12.69 -1.78
N PRO A 58 -3.59 -11.75 -0.84
CA PRO A 58 -4.44 -12.00 0.32
C PRO A 58 -5.90 -12.14 -0.10
N VAL A 59 -6.58 -13.11 0.51
CA VAL A 59 -8.01 -13.38 0.30
C VAL A 59 -8.90 -12.40 1.06
N MET A 60 -8.40 -11.85 2.14
CA MET A 60 -9.12 -10.91 3.02
C MET A 60 -9.91 -9.85 2.22
N HIS A 61 -11.19 -9.68 2.55
CA HIS A 61 -12.11 -8.74 1.89
C HIS A 61 -12.27 -8.95 0.37
N SER A 62 -12.01 -10.16 -0.14
CA SER A 62 -12.25 -10.50 -1.54
C SER A 62 -13.48 -11.37 -1.72
N SER A 63 -13.96 -11.47 -2.94
CA SER A 63 -15.04 -12.38 -3.30
C SER A 63 -14.67 -13.87 -3.21
N LEU A 64 -13.42 -14.19 -2.85
CA LEU A 64 -12.92 -15.56 -2.70
C LEU A 64 -13.09 -16.11 -1.29
N ALA A 65 -13.20 -15.25 -0.27
CA ALA A 65 -13.37 -15.68 1.11
C ALA A 65 -14.62 -16.54 1.28
N GLY A 66 -14.46 -17.64 2.02
CA GLY A 66 -15.53 -18.61 2.27
C GLY A 66 -15.84 -19.57 1.11
N LYS A 67 -15.09 -19.52 0.00
CA LYS A 67 -15.25 -20.40 -1.16
C LYS A 67 -14.11 -21.40 -1.26
N THR A 68 -14.40 -22.52 -1.95
CA THR A 68 -13.36 -23.49 -2.29
C THR A 68 -12.62 -23.08 -3.58
N LEU A 69 -11.46 -23.65 -3.82
CA LEU A 69 -10.72 -23.42 -5.08
C LEU A 69 -11.58 -23.78 -6.30
N LEU A 70 -12.35 -24.86 -6.20
CA LEU A 70 -13.26 -25.32 -7.26
C LEU A 70 -14.35 -24.30 -7.54
N ASP A 71 -15.02 -23.79 -6.49
CA ASP A 71 -16.11 -22.81 -6.61
C ASP A 71 -15.65 -21.48 -7.24
N CYS A 72 -14.39 -21.12 -7.02
CA CYS A 72 -13.82 -19.89 -7.54
C CYS A 72 -13.54 -19.93 -9.04
N SER A 73 -13.36 -21.12 -9.63
CA SER A 73 -13.04 -21.34 -11.07
C SER A 73 -11.94 -20.41 -11.60
N LEU A 74 -10.89 -20.15 -10.77
CA LEU A 74 -9.88 -19.11 -11.03
C LEU A 74 -9.11 -19.36 -12.31
N ARG A 75 -8.80 -20.63 -12.61
CA ARG A 75 -8.08 -21.01 -13.83
C ARG A 75 -8.91 -20.71 -15.09
N GLU A 76 -10.19 -21.00 -15.08
CA GLU A 76 -11.08 -20.78 -16.21
C GLU A 76 -11.31 -19.28 -16.44
N ARG A 77 -11.51 -18.53 -15.36
CA ARG A 77 -11.83 -17.09 -15.40
C ARG A 77 -10.63 -16.21 -15.71
N THR A 78 -9.42 -16.61 -15.29
CA THR A 78 -8.22 -15.74 -15.35
C THR A 78 -7.03 -16.39 -16.03
N GLY A 79 -7.03 -17.72 -16.16
CA GLY A 79 -5.91 -18.51 -16.69
C GLY A 79 -4.76 -18.71 -15.71
N ILE A 80 -4.85 -18.24 -14.46
CA ILE A 80 -3.84 -18.46 -13.43
C ILE A 80 -3.94 -19.86 -12.84
N ASN A 81 -2.82 -20.33 -12.26
CA ASN A 81 -2.81 -21.50 -11.40
C ASN A 81 -2.56 -21.07 -9.95
N VAL A 82 -3.34 -21.58 -9.01
CA VAL A 82 -3.04 -21.46 -7.58
C VAL A 82 -2.06 -22.58 -7.24
N VAL A 83 -0.84 -22.22 -6.88
CA VAL A 83 0.27 -23.15 -6.63
C VAL A 83 0.53 -23.37 -5.14
N GLY A 84 -0.04 -22.54 -4.29
CA GLY A 84 0.07 -22.67 -2.84
C GLY A 84 -0.94 -21.79 -2.13
N VAL A 85 -1.22 -22.13 -0.88
CA VAL A 85 -2.03 -21.32 0.04
C VAL A 85 -1.31 -21.27 1.37
N TRP A 86 -1.07 -20.06 1.85
CA TRP A 86 -0.71 -19.81 3.24
C TRP A 86 -1.98 -19.54 4.03
N ASP A 87 -2.17 -20.24 5.12
CA ASP A 87 -3.23 -19.96 6.08
C ASP A 87 -2.67 -19.99 7.49
N ARG A 88 -2.80 -18.88 8.22
CA ARG A 88 -2.28 -18.71 9.59
C ARG A 88 -0.82 -19.16 9.76
N GLY A 89 0.02 -18.88 8.78
CA GLY A 89 1.44 -19.23 8.77
C GLY A 89 1.77 -20.66 8.34
N ALA A 90 0.77 -21.49 8.03
CA ALA A 90 0.97 -22.83 7.48
C ALA A 90 0.82 -22.82 5.95
N PHE A 91 1.82 -23.37 5.25
CA PHE A 91 1.77 -23.55 3.80
C PHE A 91 1.12 -24.89 3.45
N GLN A 92 0.22 -24.89 2.48
CA GLN A 92 -0.38 -26.09 1.92
C GLN A 92 -0.50 -26.03 0.41
N LEU A 93 -0.42 -27.20 -0.25
CA LEU A 93 -0.75 -27.32 -1.66
C LEU A 93 -2.28 -27.38 -1.80
N PRO A 94 -2.89 -26.51 -2.64
CA PRO A 94 -4.33 -26.48 -2.75
C PRO A 94 -4.88 -27.66 -3.55
N GLY A 95 -5.91 -28.28 -3.01
CA GLY A 95 -6.78 -29.19 -3.76
C GLY A 95 -8.10 -28.51 -4.16
N PRO A 96 -8.96 -29.16 -4.96
CA PRO A 96 -10.22 -28.60 -5.40
C PRO A 96 -11.13 -28.10 -4.26
N HIS A 97 -11.11 -28.82 -3.13
CA HIS A 97 -11.94 -28.54 -1.95
C HIS A 97 -11.22 -27.67 -0.89
N THR A 98 -10.03 -27.15 -1.20
CA THR A 98 -9.34 -26.24 -0.29
C THR A 98 -10.17 -24.97 -0.14
N MET A 99 -10.64 -24.71 1.07
CA MET A 99 -11.44 -23.53 1.41
C MET A 99 -10.51 -22.34 1.67
N PHE A 100 -10.85 -21.20 1.13
CA PHE A 100 -10.16 -19.94 1.36
C PHE A 100 -10.81 -19.18 2.51
N THR A 101 -10.03 -18.85 3.54
CA THR A 101 -10.44 -18.07 4.69
C THR A 101 -10.00 -16.61 4.53
N GLU A 102 -10.50 -15.71 5.39
CA GLU A 102 -10.03 -14.31 5.43
C GLU A 102 -8.52 -14.20 5.75
N SER A 103 -7.93 -15.21 6.41
CA SER A 103 -6.51 -15.27 6.72
C SER A 103 -5.66 -15.91 5.62
N SER A 104 -6.29 -16.45 4.57
CA SER A 104 -5.57 -17.11 3.48
C SER A 104 -4.82 -16.11 2.60
N VAL A 105 -3.62 -16.49 2.15
CA VAL A 105 -2.85 -15.80 1.12
C VAL A 105 -2.56 -16.81 0.01
N LEU A 106 -3.06 -16.52 -1.18
CA LEU A 106 -2.85 -17.38 -2.34
C LEU A 106 -1.50 -17.10 -2.97
N VAL A 107 -0.77 -18.16 -3.32
CA VAL A 107 0.38 -18.07 -4.23
C VAL A 107 -0.10 -18.50 -5.60
N VAL A 108 -0.02 -17.59 -6.56
CA VAL A 108 -0.53 -17.80 -7.92
C VAL A 108 0.59 -17.70 -8.94
N ALA A 109 0.46 -18.47 -10.02
CA ALA A 109 1.44 -18.51 -11.10
C ALA A 109 0.72 -18.39 -12.46
N GLY A 110 1.29 -17.57 -13.35
CA GLY A 110 0.77 -17.35 -14.69
C GLY A 110 1.58 -16.32 -15.46
N THR A 111 1.09 -15.90 -16.61
CA THR A 111 1.66 -14.76 -17.35
C THR A 111 1.27 -13.45 -16.68
N GLU A 112 2.00 -12.38 -16.97
CA GLU A 112 1.68 -11.05 -16.42
C GLU A 112 0.24 -10.60 -16.74
N LYS A 113 -0.27 -10.93 -17.92
CA LYS A 113 -1.66 -10.64 -18.32
C LYS A 113 -2.65 -11.40 -17.43
N GLN A 114 -2.38 -12.67 -17.17
CA GLN A 114 -3.24 -13.52 -16.31
C GLN A 114 -3.25 -13.03 -14.86
N VAL A 115 -2.08 -12.69 -14.30
CA VAL A 115 -1.98 -12.12 -12.95
C VAL A 115 -2.75 -10.80 -12.85
N ARG A 116 -2.67 -9.91 -13.85
CA ARG A 116 -3.47 -8.67 -13.88
C ARG A 116 -4.97 -8.93 -13.99
N THR A 117 -5.39 -9.96 -14.73
CA THR A 117 -6.81 -10.34 -14.82
C THR A 117 -7.32 -10.88 -13.50
N PHE A 118 -6.50 -11.71 -12.83
CA PHE A 118 -6.79 -12.20 -11.49
C PHE A 118 -6.86 -11.04 -10.47
N ASP A 119 -5.90 -10.14 -10.49
CA ASP A 119 -5.87 -8.97 -9.60
C ASP A 119 -7.15 -8.12 -9.73
N ARG A 120 -7.63 -7.88 -10.95
CA ARG A 120 -8.91 -7.20 -11.17
C ARG A 120 -10.08 -7.97 -10.59
N LEU A 121 -10.14 -9.28 -10.80
CA LEU A 121 -11.21 -10.13 -10.30
C LEU A 121 -11.36 -10.05 -8.78
N ILE A 122 -10.25 -10.09 -8.05
CA ILE A 122 -10.26 -10.06 -6.59
C ILE A 122 -10.42 -8.65 -6.02
N SER A 123 -10.20 -7.61 -6.83
CA SER A 123 -10.28 -6.20 -6.44
C SER A 123 -11.62 -5.54 -6.78
N GLU A 124 -12.47 -6.18 -7.58
CA GLU A 124 -13.73 -5.59 -8.07
C GLU A 124 -14.72 -5.15 -6.98
N PRO A 125 -14.91 -5.88 -5.85
CA PRO A 125 -15.85 -5.43 -4.82
C PRO A 125 -15.42 -4.14 -4.11
N GLU A 126 -14.13 -3.80 -4.13
CA GLU A 126 -13.59 -2.67 -3.36
C GLU A 126 -13.44 -1.38 -4.16
N LYS A 127 -13.36 -1.45 -5.50
CA LYS A 127 -13.14 -0.25 -6.32
C LYS A 127 -14.27 0.77 -6.21
N ALA A 128 -15.50 0.32 -6.12
CA ALA A 128 -16.67 1.20 -6.05
C ALA A 128 -16.77 1.95 -4.71
N GLU A 129 -16.25 1.37 -3.61
CA GLU A 129 -16.28 1.99 -2.29
C GLU A 129 -15.02 2.79 -1.95
N MET A 130 -13.90 2.56 -2.67
CA MET A 130 -12.58 3.13 -2.34
C MET A 130 -12.26 4.46 -3.02
N GLU A 131 -12.99 4.87 -4.05
CA GLU A 131 -12.60 6.05 -4.84
C GLU A 131 -12.63 7.38 -4.07
N ASN A 132 -13.24 7.45 -2.88
CA ASN A 132 -13.36 8.66 -2.09
C ASN A 132 -12.93 8.55 -0.61
N VAL A 133 -12.34 7.43 -0.18
CA VAL A 133 -11.92 7.27 1.21
C VAL A 133 -10.50 7.80 1.41
N PRO A 134 -10.28 8.79 2.28
CA PRO A 134 -8.96 9.38 2.46
C PRO A 134 -8.00 8.42 3.18
N VAL A 135 -6.73 8.44 2.77
CA VAL A 135 -5.64 7.80 3.49
C VAL A 135 -5.28 8.67 4.69
N VAL A 136 -5.32 8.11 5.89
CA VAL A 136 -4.91 8.83 7.11
C VAL A 136 -3.41 8.68 7.32
N ILE A 137 -2.70 9.81 7.40
CA ILE A 137 -1.26 9.89 7.60
C ILE A 137 -1.00 10.41 9.02
N LEU A 138 -0.42 9.58 9.87
CA LEU A 138 -0.11 9.95 11.25
C LEU A 138 1.29 10.56 11.33
N GLY A 139 1.34 11.88 11.39
CA GLY A 139 2.55 12.71 11.42
C GLY A 139 2.74 13.56 10.18
N GLY A 140 2.76 14.88 10.37
CA GLY A 140 2.97 15.91 9.34
C GLY A 140 4.43 16.31 9.14
N GLY A 141 5.38 15.50 9.59
CA GLY A 141 6.81 15.72 9.37
C GLY A 141 7.21 15.55 7.89
N ARG A 142 8.51 15.70 7.60
CA ARG A 142 9.05 15.66 6.23
C ARG A 142 8.59 14.42 5.44
N VAL A 143 8.59 13.24 6.06
CA VAL A 143 8.16 11.98 5.41
C VAL A 143 6.65 11.99 5.18
N GLY A 144 5.84 12.33 6.20
CA GLY A 144 4.39 12.39 6.08
C GLY A 144 3.92 13.36 4.99
N LEU A 145 4.51 14.55 4.94
CA LEU A 145 4.26 15.51 3.87
C LEU A 145 4.68 14.97 2.49
N ALA A 146 5.80 14.25 2.40
CA ALA A 146 6.23 13.63 1.15
C ALA A 146 5.25 12.53 0.70
N VAL A 147 4.75 11.69 1.62
CA VAL A 147 3.68 10.72 1.34
C VAL A 147 2.45 11.43 0.82
N ALA A 148 1.94 12.41 1.57
CA ALA A 148 0.72 13.14 1.24
C ALA A 148 0.79 13.80 -0.15
N ARG A 149 1.91 14.46 -0.48
CA ARG A 149 2.15 15.07 -1.80
C ARG A 149 2.18 14.02 -2.92
N ASN A 150 2.78 12.84 -2.67
CA ASN A 150 2.80 11.76 -3.66
C ASN A 150 1.42 11.15 -3.89
N LEU A 151 0.58 11.04 -2.85
CA LEU A 151 -0.81 10.61 -2.98
C LEU A 151 -1.64 11.65 -3.74
N ALA A 152 -1.49 12.94 -3.42
CA ALA A 152 -2.18 14.03 -4.10
C ALA A 152 -1.87 14.08 -5.60
N ARG A 153 -0.60 13.90 -6.01
CA ARG A 153 -0.21 13.79 -7.44
C ARG A 153 -0.93 12.65 -8.16
N ARG A 154 -1.33 11.62 -7.44
CA ARG A 154 -2.05 10.44 -7.95
C ARG A 154 -3.57 10.55 -7.79
N LYS A 155 -4.05 11.72 -7.35
CA LYS A 155 -5.47 12.00 -7.08
C LYS A 155 -6.07 11.09 -6.00
N ILE A 156 -5.26 10.61 -5.06
CA ILE A 156 -5.70 9.82 -3.91
C ILE A 156 -5.92 10.78 -2.75
N PRO A 157 -7.14 10.86 -2.19
CA PRO A 157 -7.40 11.73 -1.05
C PRO A 157 -6.59 11.30 0.17
N ALA A 158 -6.06 12.26 0.90
CA ALA A 158 -5.28 12.02 2.11
C ALA A 158 -5.60 13.06 3.17
N VAL A 159 -5.50 12.67 4.44
CA VAL A 159 -5.64 13.55 5.60
C VAL A 159 -4.43 13.35 6.50
N ILE A 160 -3.80 14.43 6.95
CA ILE A 160 -2.67 14.37 7.87
C ILE A 160 -3.18 14.63 9.29
N VAL A 161 -2.74 13.83 10.25
CA VAL A 161 -2.93 14.08 11.69
C VAL A 161 -1.59 14.44 12.29
N ASP A 162 -1.46 15.60 12.93
CA ASP A 162 -0.23 16.02 13.60
C ASP A 162 -0.54 16.89 14.82
N ARG A 163 0.35 16.83 15.82
CA ARG A 163 0.28 17.67 17.03
C ARG A 163 0.65 19.13 16.79
N GLN A 164 1.34 19.42 15.69
CA GLN A 164 1.63 20.81 15.32
C GLN A 164 0.39 21.46 14.71
N PRO A 165 -0.05 22.62 15.23
CA PRO A 165 -1.27 23.26 14.75
C PRO A 165 -1.14 23.79 13.31
N HIS A 166 0.07 24.09 12.87
CA HIS A 166 0.36 24.58 11.53
C HIS A 166 1.44 23.74 10.87
N ILE A 167 1.05 23.03 9.81
CA ILE A 167 1.97 22.28 8.94
C ILE A 167 1.80 22.81 7.52
N ASN A 168 2.89 22.89 6.77
CA ASN A 168 2.85 23.32 5.37
C ASN A 168 2.36 22.16 4.48
N SER A 169 1.08 21.79 4.65
CA SER A 169 0.43 20.70 3.90
C SER A 169 -0.10 21.15 2.53
N GLY A 170 -0.10 22.46 2.25
CA GLY A 170 -0.73 23.01 1.03
C GLY A 170 -2.25 22.76 1.04
N ALA A 171 -2.76 22.21 -0.05
CA ALA A 171 -4.19 21.87 -0.19
C ALA A 171 -4.61 20.55 0.50
N ILE A 172 -3.67 19.85 1.18
CA ILE A 172 -3.97 18.56 1.82
C ILE A 172 -4.61 18.82 3.19
N PRO A 173 -5.80 18.24 3.49
CA PRO A 173 -6.47 18.39 4.77
C PRO A 173 -5.58 17.99 5.95
N HIS A 174 -5.66 18.76 7.01
CA HIS A 174 -4.91 18.55 8.24
C HIS A 174 -5.85 18.56 9.44
N VAL A 175 -5.72 17.56 10.31
CA VAL A 175 -6.38 17.47 11.61
C VAL A 175 -5.33 17.68 12.69
N HIS A 176 -5.46 18.76 13.45
CA HIS A 176 -4.60 19.05 14.59
C HIS A 176 -4.99 18.18 15.77
N GLY A 177 -4.03 17.48 16.35
CA GLY A 177 -4.23 16.67 17.55
C GLY A 177 -3.25 15.51 17.68
N ASP A 178 -3.37 14.78 18.79
CA ASP A 178 -2.57 13.58 19.03
C ASP A 178 -3.17 12.38 18.29
N ALA A 179 -2.35 11.67 17.51
CA ALA A 179 -2.75 10.43 16.85
C ALA A 179 -3.03 9.26 17.83
N ALA A 180 -2.72 9.42 19.11
CA ALA A 180 -3.13 8.48 20.15
C ALA A 180 -4.57 8.75 20.65
N ASP A 181 -5.17 9.89 20.32
CA ASP A 181 -6.54 10.24 20.70
C ASP A 181 -7.53 9.74 19.65
N LEU A 182 -8.45 8.87 20.08
CA LEU A 182 -9.49 8.30 19.22
C LEU A 182 -10.39 9.39 18.60
N ALA A 183 -10.74 10.43 19.34
CA ALA A 183 -11.58 11.50 18.83
C ALA A 183 -10.89 12.28 17.69
N VAL A 184 -9.57 12.45 17.76
CA VAL A 184 -8.77 13.04 16.69
C VAL A 184 -8.74 12.14 15.46
N LEU A 185 -8.54 10.84 15.66
CA LEU A 185 -8.57 9.86 14.57
C LEU A 185 -9.94 9.76 13.92
N GLU A 186 -11.02 9.83 14.69
CA GLU A 186 -12.39 9.84 14.15
C GLU A 186 -12.66 11.08 13.28
N LYS A 187 -12.19 12.27 13.71
CA LYS A 187 -12.23 13.49 12.88
C LYS A 187 -11.45 13.34 11.58
N ALA A 188 -10.35 12.59 11.59
CA ALA A 188 -9.57 12.28 10.39
C ALA A 188 -10.21 11.20 9.49
N GLY A 189 -11.31 10.59 9.93
CA GLY A 189 -12.04 9.58 9.16
C GLY A 189 -11.51 8.16 9.33
N ILE A 190 -10.85 7.83 10.46
CA ILE A 190 -10.22 6.51 10.71
C ILE A 190 -11.19 5.34 10.54
N ARG A 191 -12.48 5.51 10.89
CA ARG A 191 -13.49 4.46 10.76
C ARG A 191 -13.82 4.09 9.32
N LYS A 192 -13.54 4.98 8.39
CA LYS A 192 -13.78 4.79 6.95
C LYS A 192 -12.52 4.43 6.19
N THR A 193 -11.33 4.78 6.72
CA THR A 193 -10.06 4.49 6.06
C THR A 193 -9.67 3.03 6.18
N ARG A 194 -9.09 2.49 5.12
CA ARG A 194 -8.50 1.13 5.11
C ARG A 194 -6.99 1.14 5.21
N THR A 195 -6.39 2.32 5.10
CA THR A 195 -4.93 2.46 5.09
C THR A 195 -4.52 3.58 6.02
N ILE A 196 -3.71 3.22 6.99
CA ILE A 196 -3.04 4.15 7.90
C ILE A 196 -1.57 4.15 7.52
N ASN A 197 -1.04 5.34 7.25
CA ASN A 197 0.39 5.51 7.01
C ASN A 197 1.03 6.14 8.24
N ILE A 198 1.94 5.41 8.88
CA ILE A 198 2.67 5.87 10.08
C ILE A 198 4.13 6.10 9.68
N PRO A 199 4.53 7.31 9.28
CA PRO A 199 5.93 7.61 9.10
C PRO A 199 6.62 7.63 10.46
N MET A 200 7.47 6.64 10.72
CA MET A 200 8.18 6.50 11.99
C MET A 200 8.97 7.77 12.31
N ARG A 201 8.69 8.39 13.44
CA ARG A 201 9.55 9.39 14.04
C ARG A 201 10.75 8.66 14.67
N ARG A 202 11.98 9.10 14.38
CA ARG A 202 13.10 8.72 15.23
C ARG A 202 12.74 9.19 16.65
N VAL A 203 12.58 8.25 17.56
CA VAL A 203 12.68 8.53 18.99
C VAL A 203 14.16 8.81 19.19
N ASN A 204 14.52 10.09 19.38
CA ASN A 204 15.84 10.41 19.89
C ASN A 204 15.90 9.80 21.30
N PRO A 205 16.97 9.07 21.64
CA PRO A 205 17.23 8.60 22.99
C PRO A 205 17.38 9.77 23.96
#